data_6e166762d517145488e5ef46c414f008
#
_entry.id   6e166762d517145488e5ef46c414f008
#
_cell.length_a   1.000
_cell.length_b   1.000
_cell.length_c   1.000
_cell.angle_alpha   90.00
_cell.angle_beta   90.00
_cell.angle_gamma   90.00
#
_symmetry.space_group_name_H-M   'P 1'
#
loop_
_entity.id
_entity.type
_entity.pdbx_description
1 polymer ?
#
loop_
_entity_poly.entity_id
_entity_poly.type
_entity_poly.pdbx_seq_one_letter_code
_entity_poly.pdbx_strand_id
1 'polypeptide(L)'
;MLDVSTPAADEAASLAEREKSFYNEKSKTSYHLVRGWIWRAIGEFRRNEEAHDLYDAAGKDVLDYGCGPGYLTKYLIEEGAKSVTGIDVSDAEIEQARERAEENGIADRSRFVVADAHATDFPDDSFDLIIGDSILHHLELRRALVEIRRILRPGGTAVFLEPLWHNPLLRLGRALTPSARTPDEHPLTVADWALCEEIFPAFEHEEREIFTIPLMPLNLVLPKRLQKRLARRVWAFDDRMLARFPSLRKHARSTFLILK
;
A
#
# COMPACT_ATOMS: atom_id res chain seq x y z
N MET A 1 -19.40 29.29 8.87
CA MET A 1 -18.93 28.95 7.51
C MET A 1 -17.46 29.30 7.52
N LEU A 2 -16.59 28.35 7.93
CA LEU A 2 -15.13 28.55 7.95
C LEU A 2 -14.63 28.12 6.56
N ASP A 3 -13.98 29.06 5.89
CA ASP A 3 -13.32 28.82 4.60
C ASP A 3 -12.11 27.91 4.82
N VAL A 4 -12.22 26.64 4.40
CA VAL A 4 -11.23 25.58 4.64
C VAL A 4 -10.46 25.20 3.35
N SER A 5 -10.64 25.96 2.25
CA SER A 5 -10.32 25.44 0.93
C SER A 5 -8.93 25.78 0.37
N THR A 6 -8.23 26.80 0.85
CA THR A 6 -7.03 27.27 0.13
C THR A 6 -5.67 26.75 0.70
N PRO A 7 -5.42 26.70 2.01
CA PRO A 7 -4.13 26.21 2.52
C PRO A 7 -3.90 24.73 2.26
N ALA A 8 -4.93 23.89 2.36
CA ALA A 8 -4.82 22.45 2.21
C ALA A 8 -4.49 21.99 0.78
N ALA A 9 -4.91 22.73 -0.25
CA ALA A 9 -4.63 22.40 -1.64
C ALA A 9 -3.16 22.68 -1.99
N ASP A 10 -2.63 23.82 -1.57
CA ASP A 10 -1.22 24.17 -1.80
C ASP A 10 -0.26 23.29 -1.00
N GLU A 11 -0.66 22.87 0.19
CA GLU A 11 0.14 21.98 1.02
C GLU A 11 0.23 20.56 0.43
N ALA A 12 -0.86 20.03 -0.11
CA ALA A 12 -0.85 18.72 -0.76
C ALA A 12 -0.13 18.75 -2.12
N ALA A 13 -0.24 19.82 -2.90
CA ALA A 13 0.55 19.99 -4.12
C ALA A 13 2.06 20.02 -3.80
N SER A 14 2.46 20.71 -2.73
CA SER A 14 3.85 20.72 -2.27
C SER A 14 4.30 19.35 -1.73
N LEU A 15 3.40 18.56 -1.12
CA LEU A 15 3.67 17.19 -0.68
C LEU A 15 3.94 16.27 -1.88
N ALA A 16 3.06 16.28 -2.88
CA ALA A 16 3.23 15.48 -4.09
C ALA A 16 4.56 15.80 -4.83
N GLU A 17 4.98 17.07 -4.88
CA GLU A 17 6.26 17.46 -5.46
C GLU A 17 7.46 16.92 -4.67
N ARG A 18 7.40 16.93 -3.34
CA ARG A 18 8.47 16.37 -2.49
C ARG A 18 8.57 14.85 -2.63
N GLU A 19 7.45 14.15 -2.62
CA GLU A 19 7.38 12.70 -2.85
C GLU A 19 7.92 12.36 -4.26
N LYS A 20 7.48 13.07 -5.28
CA LYS A 20 7.99 12.93 -6.67
C LYS A 20 9.51 13.07 -6.75
N SER A 21 10.06 14.13 -6.15
CA SER A 21 11.50 14.37 -6.15
C SER A 21 12.26 13.24 -5.46
N PHE A 22 11.78 12.81 -4.30
CA PHE A 22 12.37 11.73 -3.52
C PHE A 22 12.39 10.40 -4.31
N TYR A 23 11.28 9.99 -4.87
CA TYR A 23 11.20 8.73 -5.61
C TYR A 23 11.94 8.78 -6.94
N ASN A 24 11.92 9.89 -7.66
CA ASN A 24 12.71 10.08 -8.88
C ASN A 24 14.24 10.04 -8.61
N GLU A 25 14.70 10.51 -7.47
CA GLU A 25 16.12 10.41 -7.08
C GLU A 25 16.47 8.98 -6.67
N LYS A 26 15.60 8.34 -5.89
CA LYS A 26 15.81 6.98 -5.37
C LYS A 26 15.76 5.91 -6.43
N SER A 27 14.93 6.04 -7.44
CA SER A 27 14.88 5.10 -8.57
C SER A 27 16.18 5.06 -9.38
N LYS A 28 16.95 6.16 -9.38
CA LYS A 28 18.27 6.27 -10.04
C LYS A 28 19.43 5.71 -9.21
N THR A 29 19.23 5.43 -7.94
CA THR A 29 20.29 4.97 -7.03
C THR A 29 20.15 3.49 -6.71
N SER A 30 21.21 2.90 -6.11
CA SER A 30 21.21 1.51 -5.62
C SER A 30 20.21 1.25 -4.46
N TYR A 31 19.22 2.14 -4.27
CA TYR A 31 18.16 2.01 -3.27
C TYR A 31 17.42 0.68 -3.36
N HIS A 32 17.21 0.19 -4.58
CA HIS A 32 16.63 -1.15 -4.80
C HIS A 32 17.48 -2.28 -4.21
N LEU A 33 18.81 -2.12 -4.13
CA LEU A 33 19.70 -3.12 -3.51
C LEU A 33 19.57 -3.10 -1.98
N VAL A 34 19.53 -1.91 -1.36
CA VAL A 34 19.35 -1.77 0.09
C VAL A 34 17.93 -2.19 0.49
N ARG A 35 16.92 -1.76 -0.26
CA ARG A 35 15.54 -2.21 -0.10
C ARG A 35 15.44 -3.73 -0.29
N GLY A 36 16.12 -4.31 -1.28
CA GLY A 36 16.16 -5.76 -1.50
C GLY A 36 16.77 -6.54 -0.34
N TRP A 37 17.77 -6.01 0.37
CA TRP A 37 18.32 -6.62 1.58
C TRP A 37 17.34 -6.51 2.76
N ILE A 38 16.76 -5.34 2.99
CA ILE A 38 15.69 -5.13 3.99
C ILE A 38 14.51 -6.06 3.70
N TRP A 39 14.06 -6.14 2.45
CA TRP A 39 12.97 -7.04 2.05
C TRP A 39 13.33 -8.51 2.20
N ARG A 40 14.61 -8.91 1.99
CA ARG A 40 15.07 -10.27 2.33
C ARG A 40 15.07 -10.51 3.84
N ALA A 41 15.47 -9.52 4.63
CA ALA A 41 15.44 -9.60 6.09
C ALA A 41 14.01 -9.66 6.62
N ILE A 42 13.11 -8.90 5.99
CA ILE A 42 11.68 -8.91 6.28
C ILE A 42 11.05 -10.28 5.94
N GLY A 43 11.60 -11.02 4.98
CA GLY A 43 11.14 -12.37 4.61
C GLY A 43 9.91 -12.38 3.71
N GLU A 44 9.42 -13.58 3.44
CA GLU A 44 8.16 -13.76 2.72
C GLU A 44 7.00 -13.41 3.64
N PHE A 45 6.57 -12.15 3.59
CA PHE A 45 5.35 -11.74 4.27
C PHE A 45 4.13 -12.17 3.47
N ARG A 46 3.06 -12.41 4.21
CA ARG A 46 1.71 -12.75 3.81
C ARG A 46 1.05 -11.84 2.74
N ARG A 47 1.79 -10.91 2.12
CA ARG A 47 1.26 -9.83 1.31
C ARG A 47 0.31 -10.27 0.20
N ASN A 48 0.65 -11.32 -0.52
CA ASN A 48 -0.11 -11.70 -1.71
C ASN A 48 -1.07 -12.87 -1.48
N GLU A 49 -0.68 -13.87 -0.67
CA GLU A 49 -1.51 -15.06 -0.43
C GLU A 49 -2.79 -14.77 0.38
N GLU A 50 -2.86 -13.63 1.12
CA GLU A 50 -4.00 -13.31 1.99
C GLU A 50 -4.85 -12.13 1.53
N ALA A 51 -4.31 -11.27 0.66
CA ALA A 51 -5.11 -10.24 0.03
C ALA A 51 -6.17 -10.85 -0.93
N HIS A 52 -5.95 -12.05 -1.44
CA HIS A 52 -6.90 -12.76 -2.31
C HIS A 52 -8.29 -12.94 -1.69
N ASP A 53 -8.35 -13.14 -0.37
CA ASP A 53 -9.63 -13.33 0.32
C ASP A 53 -10.37 -12.00 0.54
N LEU A 54 -9.70 -10.86 0.32
CA LEU A 54 -10.24 -9.52 0.57
C LEU A 54 -10.84 -8.87 -0.68
N TYR A 55 -10.44 -9.31 -1.87
CA TYR A 55 -10.95 -8.81 -3.15
C TYR A 55 -10.90 -9.89 -4.23
N ASP A 56 -11.70 -9.69 -5.26
CA ASP A 56 -11.70 -10.48 -6.48
C ASP A 56 -11.41 -9.54 -7.65
N ALA A 57 -10.32 -9.75 -8.37
CA ALA A 57 -9.93 -8.94 -9.51
C ALA A 57 -10.50 -9.44 -10.85
N ALA A 58 -11.05 -10.67 -10.89
CA ALA A 58 -11.45 -11.32 -12.15
C ALA A 58 -12.50 -10.50 -12.91
N GLY A 59 -12.20 -10.19 -14.17
CA GLY A 59 -13.08 -9.45 -15.08
C GLY A 59 -13.27 -7.97 -14.77
N LYS A 60 -12.55 -7.41 -13.80
CA LYS A 60 -12.71 -6.02 -13.33
C LYS A 60 -11.74 -5.06 -13.99
N ASP A 61 -12.17 -3.79 -14.11
CA ASP A 61 -11.30 -2.65 -14.37
C ASP A 61 -10.69 -2.20 -13.03
N VAL A 62 -9.37 -2.39 -12.86
CA VAL A 62 -8.65 -2.21 -11.60
C VAL A 62 -7.73 -1.00 -11.64
N LEU A 63 -7.67 -0.24 -10.56
CA LEU A 63 -6.66 0.79 -10.32
C LEU A 63 -5.62 0.28 -9.32
N ASP A 64 -4.35 0.29 -9.72
CA ASP A 64 -3.17 0.10 -8.87
C ASP A 64 -2.71 1.49 -8.40
N TYR A 65 -3.09 1.85 -7.17
CA TYR A 65 -2.99 3.20 -6.62
C TYR A 65 -1.67 3.37 -5.89
N GLY A 66 -0.74 4.13 -6.47
CA GLY A 66 0.65 4.17 -6.05
C GLY A 66 1.41 2.94 -6.51
N CYS A 67 1.34 2.66 -7.82
CA CYS A 67 1.80 1.39 -8.39
C CYS A 67 3.32 1.20 -8.33
N GLY A 68 4.09 2.27 -8.07
CA GLY A 68 5.54 2.23 -8.18
C GLY A 68 5.98 1.60 -9.49
N PRO A 69 6.95 0.68 -9.48
CA PRO A 69 7.42 0.04 -10.70
C PRO A 69 6.54 -1.14 -11.18
N GLY A 70 5.25 -1.19 -10.82
CA GLY A 70 4.25 -2.08 -11.40
C GLY A 70 4.31 -3.55 -10.95
N TYR A 71 4.81 -3.87 -9.75
CA TYR A 71 4.87 -5.26 -9.29
C TYR A 71 3.49 -5.86 -9.03
N LEU A 72 2.59 -5.09 -8.46
CA LEU A 72 1.23 -5.53 -8.15
C LEU A 72 0.39 -5.66 -9.42
N THR A 73 0.60 -4.77 -10.39
CA THR A 73 -0.12 -4.79 -11.68
C THR A 73 -0.02 -6.14 -12.37
N LYS A 74 1.20 -6.73 -12.44
CA LYS A 74 1.39 -8.06 -13.03
C LYS A 74 0.52 -9.11 -12.35
N TYR A 75 0.55 -9.10 -11.03
CA TYR A 75 -0.20 -10.05 -10.23
C TYR A 75 -1.72 -9.92 -10.45
N LEU A 76 -2.26 -8.70 -10.48
CA LEU A 76 -3.68 -8.45 -10.74
C LEU A 76 -4.13 -8.94 -12.13
N ILE A 77 -3.26 -8.78 -13.14
CA ILE A 77 -3.51 -9.33 -14.48
C ILE A 77 -3.53 -10.86 -14.48
N GLU A 78 -2.61 -11.50 -13.75
CA GLU A 78 -2.56 -12.97 -13.60
C GLU A 78 -3.78 -13.51 -12.86
N GLU A 79 -4.34 -12.73 -11.90
CA GLU A 79 -5.60 -13.03 -11.20
C GLU A 79 -6.86 -12.76 -12.05
N GLY A 80 -6.70 -12.39 -13.30
CA GLY A 80 -7.79 -12.29 -14.25
C GLY A 80 -8.44 -10.91 -14.35
N ALA A 81 -7.81 -9.85 -13.84
CA ALA A 81 -8.29 -8.49 -14.09
C ALA A 81 -8.49 -8.26 -15.59
N LYS A 82 -9.58 -7.59 -15.96
CA LYS A 82 -9.87 -7.23 -17.35
C LYS A 82 -8.83 -6.21 -17.84
N SER A 83 -8.58 -5.19 -17.04
CA SER A 83 -7.55 -4.19 -17.28
C SER A 83 -7.01 -3.67 -15.93
N VAL A 84 -5.75 -3.24 -15.91
CA VAL A 84 -5.15 -2.56 -14.74
C VAL A 84 -4.59 -1.23 -15.18
N THR A 85 -5.03 -0.15 -14.51
CA THR A 85 -4.39 1.16 -14.63
C THR A 85 -3.53 1.37 -13.40
N GLY A 86 -2.23 1.65 -13.55
CA GLY A 86 -1.34 2.03 -12.46
C GLY A 86 -1.12 3.54 -12.45
N ILE A 87 -1.19 4.16 -11.27
CA ILE A 87 -0.79 5.55 -11.07
C ILE A 87 0.32 5.66 -10.05
N ASP A 88 1.25 6.57 -10.31
CA ASP A 88 2.29 6.99 -9.37
C ASP A 88 2.66 8.44 -9.65
N VAL A 89 3.17 9.16 -8.65
CA VAL A 89 3.63 10.54 -8.83
C VAL A 89 5.00 10.61 -9.50
N SER A 90 5.79 9.53 -9.44
CA SER A 90 7.15 9.44 -9.97
C SER A 90 7.16 9.05 -11.44
N ASP A 91 7.68 9.93 -12.30
CA ASP A 91 7.89 9.63 -13.71
C ASP A 91 8.82 8.42 -13.91
N ALA A 92 9.83 8.29 -13.06
CA ALA A 92 10.82 7.22 -13.13
C ALA A 92 10.25 5.84 -12.76
N GLU A 93 9.35 5.79 -11.76
CA GLU A 93 8.67 4.55 -11.38
C GLU A 93 7.68 4.13 -12.48
N ILE A 94 6.94 5.07 -13.05
CA ILE A 94 6.02 4.83 -14.17
C ILE A 94 6.75 4.28 -15.41
N GLU A 95 7.93 4.80 -15.74
CA GLU A 95 8.71 4.27 -16.85
C GLU A 95 9.15 2.81 -16.59
N GLN A 96 9.65 2.52 -15.39
CA GLN A 96 9.97 1.14 -15.02
C GLN A 96 8.74 0.22 -15.04
N ALA A 97 7.56 0.73 -14.66
CA ALA A 97 6.33 -0.04 -14.71
C ALA A 97 5.95 -0.41 -16.17
N ARG A 98 6.12 0.51 -17.10
CA ARG A 98 5.91 0.27 -18.54
C ARG A 98 6.88 -0.77 -19.09
N GLU A 99 8.18 -0.59 -18.84
CA GLU A 99 9.21 -1.55 -19.24
C GLU A 99 8.88 -2.96 -18.69
N ARG A 100 8.53 -3.05 -17.41
CA ARG A 100 8.16 -4.32 -16.79
C ARG A 100 6.90 -4.94 -17.38
N ALA A 101 5.92 -4.14 -17.76
CA ALA A 101 4.70 -4.63 -18.40
C ALA A 101 4.99 -5.25 -19.76
N GLU A 102 5.89 -4.62 -20.54
CA GLU A 102 6.36 -5.15 -21.81
C GLU A 102 7.13 -6.46 -21.64
N GLU A 103 8.11 -6.49 -20.71
CA GLU A 103 8.91 -7.68 -20.40
C GLU A 103 8.04 -8.88 -19.96
N ASN A 104 6.92 -8.62 -19.29
CA ASN A 104 6.01 -9.67 -18.81
C ASN A 104 4.85 -9.97 -19.77
N GLY A 105 4.77 -9.30 -20.92
CA GLY A 105 3.72 -9.52 -21.93
C GLY A 105 2.33 -9.14 -21.46
N ILE A 106 2.21 -8.09 -20.61
CA ILE A 106 0.93 -7.62 -20.05
C ILE A 106 0.58 -6.19 -20.51
N ALA A 107 1.37 -5.59 -21.38
CA ALA A 107 1.22 -4.20 -21.80
C ALA A 107 -0.12 -3.91 -22.51
N ASP A 108 -0.71 -4.91 -23.13
CA ASP A 108 -2.02 -4.83 -23.80
C ASP A 108 -3.20 -4.67 -22.82
N ARG A 109 -3.03 -5.08 -21.57
CA ARG A 109 -4.03 -4.99 -20.51
C ARG A 109 -3.64 -4.08 -19.34
N SER A 110 -2.50 -3.39 -19.44
CA SER A 110 -2.02 -2.48 -18.43
C SER A 110 -1.74 -1.09 -18.99
N ARG A 111 -2.05 -0.06 -18.20
CA ARG A 111 -1.78 1.35 -18.52
C ARG A 111 -1.13 2.02 -17.31
N PHE A 112 -0.12 2.85 -17.52
CA PHE A 112 0.57 3.57 -16.46
C PHE A 112 0.56 5.07 -16.71
N VAL A 113 0.14 5.83 -15.67
CA VAL A 113 -0.07 7.27 -15.74
C VAL A 113 0.63 7.95 -14.58
N VAL A 114 1.40 8.99 -14.86
CA VAL A 114 1.92 9.89 -13.81
C VAL A 114 0.76 10.74 -13.32
N ALA A 115 0.40 10.61 -12.04
CA ALA A 115 -0.73 11.33 -11.47
C ALA A 115 -0.52 11.62 -9.97
N ASP A 116 -1.08 12.74 -9.51
CA ASP A 116 -1.25 13.00 -8.09
C ASP A 116 -2.45 12.21 -7.57
N ALA A 117 -2.19 11.35 -6.60
CA ALA A 117 -3.20 10.50 -5.97
C ALA A 117 -4.29 11.28 -5.21
N HIS A 118 -4.05 12.56 -4.89
CA HIS A 118 -5.06 13.41 -4.23
C HIS A 118 -6.11 13.99 -5.19
N ALA A 119 -5.84 14.00 -6.50
CA ALA A 119 -6.72 14.58 -7.52
C ALA A 119 -6.35 14.03 -8.90
N THR A 120 -6.89 12.88 -9.24
CA THR A 120 -6.65 12.24 -10.53
C THR A 120 -7.58 12.83 -11.61
N ASP A 121 -7.15 12.74 -12.88
CA ASP A 121 -7.96 13.16 -14.02
C ASP A 121 -8.98 12.08 -14.48
N PHE A 122 -9.20 11.03 -13.69
CA PHE A 122 -10.18 10.00 -14.03
C PHE A 122 -11.61 10.52 -13.83
N PRO A 123 -12.55 10.13 -14.69
CA PRO A 123 -13.96 10.35 -14.45
C PRO A 123 -14.44 9.72 -13.13
N ASP A 124 -15.56 10.21 -12.61
CA ASP A 124 -16.26 9.54 -11.51
C ASP A 124 -16.62 8.11 -11.93
N ASP A 125 -16.70 7.19 -10.96
CA ASP A 125 -17.14 5.80 -11.18
C ASP A 125 -16.33 5.05 -12.25
N SER A 126 -15.01 5.23 -12.27
CA SER A 126 -14.10 4.66 -13.29
C SER A 126 -13.70 3.21 -13.03
N PHE A 127 -13.56 2.81 -11.76
CA PHE A 127 -12.95 1.52 -11.39
C PHE A 127 -13.88 0.65 -10.55
N ASP A 128 -13.86 -0.66 -10.83
CA ASP A 128 -14.58 -1.67 -10.03
C ASP A 128 -13.82 -2.03 -8.74
N LEU A 129 -12.48 -1.92 -8.81
CA LEU A 129 -11.57 -2.28 -7.74
C LEU A 129 -10.39 -1.31 -7.71
N ILE A 130 -10.04 -0.82 -6.52
CA ILE A 130 -8.85 0.00 -6.29
C ILE A 130 -7.97 -0.73 -5.28
N ILE A 131 -6.70 -0.94 -5.61
CA ILE A 131 -5.73 -1.59 -4.72
C ILE A 131 -4.55 -0.65 -4.50
N GLY A 132 -4.08 -0.55 -3.26
CA GLY A 132 -2.85 0.15 -2.94
C GLY A 132 -2.03 -0.60 -1.88
N ASP A 133 -0.72 -0.59 -2.04
CA ASP A 133 0.21 -1.15 -1.05
C ASP A 133 1.19 -0.08 -0.58
N SER A 134 1.03 0.34 0.66
CA SER A 134 1.95 1.28 1.30
C SER A 134 1.99 2.64 0.62
N ILE A 135 0.83 3.22 0.37
CA ILE A 135 0.67 4.51 -0.31
C ILE A 135 -0.06 5.57 0.54
N LEU A 136 -1.13 5.21 1.27
CA LEU A 136 -1.96 6.20 1.96
C LEU A 136 -1.18 6.97 3.04
N HIS A 137 -0.19 6.35 3.65
CA HIS A 137 0.66 6.98 4.66
C HIS A 137 1.65 8.03 4.10
N HIS A 138 1.72 8.21 2.79
CA HIS A 138 2.43 9.28 2.08
C HIS A 138 1.51 10.42 1.64
N LEU A 139 0.20 10.29 1.88
CA LEU A 139 -0.80 11.20 1.35
C LEU A 139 -1.50 12.01 2.46
N GLU A 140 -2.09 13.13 2.10
CA GLU A 140 -3.11 13.76 2.93
C GLU A 140 -4.36 12.88 2.86
N LEU A 141 -4.60 12.14 3.94
CA LEU A 141 -5.51 10.98 3.97
C LEU A 141 -6.95 11.35 3.56
N ARG A 142 -7.48 12.50 4.05
CA ARG A 142 -8.86 12.90 3.73
C ARG A 142 -9.04 13.14 2.23
N ARG A 143 -8.10 13.83 1.60
CA ARG A 143 -8.17 14.12 0.16
C ARG A 143 -8.04 12.85 -0.66
N ALA A 144 -7.11 11.97 -0.29
CA ALA A 144 -6.94 10.67 -0.95
C ALA A 144 -8.22 9.82 -0.85
N LEU A 145 -8.85 9.73 0.34
CA LEU A 145 -10.08 8.97 0.53
C LEU A 145 -11.27 9.56 -0.24
N VAL A 146 -11.38 10.88 -0.31
CA VAL A 146 -12.43 11.55 -1.11
C VAL A 146 -12.24 11.26 -2.60
N GLU A 147 -11.00 11.31 -3.09
CA GLU A 147 -10.70 10.97 -4.48
C GLU A 147 -10.97 9.50 -4.79
N ILE A 148 -10.52 8.59 -3.92
CA ILE A 148 -10.83 7.15 -4.03
C ILE A 148 -12.35 6.93 -4.12
N ARG A 149 -13.12 7.60 -3.25
CA ARG A 149 -14.58 7.50 -3.24
C ARG A 149 -15.20 7.99 -4.54
N ARG A 150 -14.66 9.07 -5.14
CA ARG A 150 -15.14 9.65 -6.40
C ARG A 150 -14.95 8.72 -7.59
N ILE A 151 -13.76 8.11 -7.69
CA ILE A 151 -13.39 7.27 -8.85
C ILE A 151 -13.81 5.81 -8.71
N LEU A 152 -14.23 5.37 -7.51
CA LEU A 152 -14.73 4.02 -7.27
C LEU A 152 -16.19 3.92 -7.69
N ARG A 153 -16.52 2.92 -8.52
CA ARG A 153 -17.91 2.65 -8.95
C ARG A 153 -18.81 2.30 -7.78
N PRO A 154 -20.10 2.64 -7.85
CA PRO A 154 -21.08 2.13 -6.88
C PRO A 154 -21.02 0.61 -6.78
N GLY A 155 -20.86 0.08 -5.56
CA GLY A 155 -20.65 -1.34 -5.31
C GLY A 155 -19.24 -1.86 -5.57
N GLY A 156 -18.31 -0.99 -5.96
CA GLY A 156 -16.89 -1.29 -6.03
C GLY A 156 -16.26 -1.44 -4.65
N THR A 157 -15.01 -1.91 -4.63
CA THR A 157 -14.23 -2.08 -3.39
C THR A 157 -12.86 -1.46 -3.55
N ALA A 158 -12.37 -0.77 -2.52
CA ALA A 158 -10.97 -0.36 -2.47
C ALA A 158 -10.27 -1.06 -1.30
N VAL A 159 -9.09 -1.63 -1.54
CA VAL A 159 -8.31 -2.37 -0.53
C VAL A 159 -6.89 -1.82 -0.45
N PHE A 160 -6.50 -1.40 0.74
CA PHE A 160 -5.17 -0.84 0.98
C PHE A 160 -4.44 -1.61 2.08
N LEU A 161 -3.20 -1.96 1.83
CA LEU A 161 -2.29 -2.51 2.84
C LEU A 161 -1.40 -1.39 3.36
N GLU A 162 -1.53 -1.04 4.63
CA GLU A 162 -0.84 0.10 5.22
C GLU A 162 -0.07 -0.25 6.50
N PRO A 163 1.09 0.37 6.75
CA PRO A 163 1.81 0.21 8.01
C PRO A 163 1.11 0.95 9.15
N LEU A 164 1.15 0.36 10.35
CA LEU A 164 0.64 0.98 11.57
C LEU A 164 1.74 1.64 12.40
N TRP A 165 1.40 2.78 13.02
CA TRP A 165 2.32 3.58 13.83
C TRP A 165 2.69 2.95 15.18
N HIS A 166 1.72 2.27 15.83
CA HIS A 166 1.83 1.94 17.26
C HIS A 166 2.76 0.76 17.59
N ASN A 167 3.32 0.07 16.60
CA ASN A 167 4.25 -1.03 16.86
C ASN A 167 5.61 -0.49 17.35
N PRO A 168 6.04 -0.82 18.59
CA PRO A 168 7.26 -0.26 19.16
C PRO A 168 8.54 -0.69 18.43
N LEU A 169 8.58 -1.91 17.89
CA LEU A 169 9.74 -2.39 17.15
C LEU A 169 9.88 -1.70 15.79
N LEU A 170 8.75 -1.45 15.11
CA LEU A 170 8.76 -0.66 13.87
C LEU A 170 9.15 0.79 14.13
N ARG A 171 8.68 1.39 15.22
CA ARG A 171 9.09 2.74 15.61
C ARG A 171 10.60 2.82 15.86
N LEU A 172 11.16 1.83 16.56
CA LEU A 172 12.61 1.75 16.75
C LEU A 172 13.34 1.58 15.40
N GLY A 173 12.88 0.66 14.55
CA GLY A 173 13.43 0.46 13.21
C GLY A 173 13.38 1.75 12.37
N ARG A 174 12.26 2.47 12.42
CA ARG A 174 12.09 3.77 11.76
C ARG A 174 13.07 4.82 12.28
N ALA A 175 13.28 4.89 13.58
CA ALA A 175 14.24 5.82 14.19
C ALA A 175 15.69 5.53 13.79
N LEU A 176 16.03 4.26 13.56
CA LEU A 176 17.37 3.83 13.15
C LEU A 176 17.64 3.95 11.63
N THR A 177 16.60 4.16 10.81
CA THR A 177 16.71 4.23 9.35
C THR A 177 16.02 5.48 8.76
N PRO A 178 16.35 6.71 9.21
CA PRO A 178 15.65 7.91 8.77
C PRO A 178 15.81 8.18 7.25
N SER A 179 16.97 7.87 6.68
CA SER A 179 17.23 8.07 5.25
C SER A 179 16.48 7.13 4.30
N ALA A 180 15.80 6.12 4.84
CA ALA A 180 15.02 5.18 4.03
C ALA A 180 13.58 5.66 3.75
N ARG A 181 13.21 6.86 4.20
CA ARG A 181 11.83 7.38 4.16
C ARG A 181 11.79 8.83 3.77
N THR A 182 10.60 9.25 3.31
CA THR A 182 10.29 10.67 3.15
C THR A 182 10.04 11.31 4.53
N PRO A 183 10.36 12.59 4.69
CA PRO A 183 10.05 13.32 5.93
C PRO A 183 8.55 13.39 6.23
N ASP A 184 7.73 13.31 5.21
CA ASP A 184 6.29 13.51 5.25
C ASP A 184 5.50 12.20 5.50
N GLU A 185 6.18 11.06 5.63
CA GLU A 185 5.57 9.74 5.85
C GLU A 185 4.87 9.65 7.22
N HIS A 186 3.58 9.40 7.23
CA HIS A 186 2.73 9.28 8.42
C HIS A 186 2.01 7.92 8.49
N PRO A 187 2.64 6.87 9.06
CA PRO A 187 1.96 5.59 9.23
C PRO A 187 0.64 5.73 9.95
N LEU A 188 -0.36 4.98 9.51
CA LEU A 188 -1.72 5.10 10.00
C LEU A 188 -1.84 4.78 11.50
N THR A 189 -2.78 5.42 12.13
CA THR A 189 -3.15 5.22 13.52
C THR A 189 -4.61 4.79 13.63
N VAL A 190 -5.00 4.24 14.77
CA VAL A 190 -6.42 3.90 15.00
C VAL A 190 -7.35 5.12 15.00
N ALA A 191 -6.81 6.33 15.14
CA ALA A 191 -7.61 7.55 15.05
C ALA A 191 -8.06 7.84 13.59
N ASP A 192 -7.33 7.32 12.61
CA ASP A 192 -7.65 7.50 11.19
C ASP A 192 -8.84 6.67 10.75
N TRP A 193 -9.24 5.65 11.54
CA TRP A 193 -10.45 4.85 11.26
C TRP A 193 -11.71 5.69 11.25
N ALA A 194 -11.84 6.68 12.13
CA ALA A 194 -12.99 7.56 12.17
C ALA A 194 -13.16 8.34 10.85
N LEU A 195 -12.06 8.72 10.21
CA LEU A 195 -12.08 9.36 8.90
C LEU A 195 -12.48 8.38 7.78
N CYS A 196 -11.97 7.15 7.84
CA CYS A 196 -12.38 6.11 6.90
C CYS A 196 -13.88 5.80 7.01
N GLU A 197 -14.42 5.67 8.22
CA GLU A 197 -15.85 5.46 8.48
C GLU A 197 -16.73 6.64 8.03
N GLU A 198 -16.23 7.88 8.18
CA GLU A 198 -16.94 9.10 7.73
C GLU A 198 -17.17 9.08 6.21
N ILE A 199 -16.17 8.66 5.43
CA ILE A 199 -16.19 8.72 3.96
C ILE A 199 -16.75 7.42 3.35
N PHE A 200 -16.48 6.27 4.00
CA PHE A 200 -16.90 4.94 3.57
C PHE A 200 -17.71 4.26 4.69
N PRO A 201 -19.05 4.36 4.67
CA PRO A 201 -19.89 3.81 5.75
C PRO A 201 -19.78 2.28 5.94
N ALA A 202 -19.35 1.55 4.92
CA ALA A 202 -19.06 0.12 4.99
C ALA A 202 -17.54 -0.15 5.09
N PHE A 203 -16.84 0.64 5.90
CA PHE A 203 -15.43 0.46 6.19
C PHE A 203 -15.20 -0.75 7.08
N GLU A 204 -14.24 -1.59 6.67
CA GLU A 204 -13.73 -2.71 7.46
C GLU A 204 -12.20 -2.61 7.53
N HIS A 205 -11.59 -3.17 8.56
CA HIS A 205 -10.13 -3.22 8.68
C HIS A 205 -9.66 -4.52 9.30
N GLU A 206 -8.49 -4.99 8.88
CA GLU A 206 -7.92 -6.24 9.34
C GLU A 206 -6.43 -6.09 9.63
N GLU A 207 -6.05 -6.13 10.90
CA GLU A 207 -4.66 -5.99 11.33
C GLU A 207 -3.91 -7.32 11.22
N ARG A 208 -2.65 -7.22 10.80
CA ARG A 208 -1.79 -8.37 10.56
C ARG A 208 -0.42 -8.21 11.21
N GLU A 209 0.12 -9.33 11.68
CA GLU A 209 1.51 -9.49 12.07
C GLU A 209 1.97 -8.64 13.27
N ILE A 210 1.99 -9.24 14.45
CA ILE A 210 2.60 -8.66 15.66
C ILE A 210 3.95 -9.31 15.94
N PHE A 211 3.95 -10.65 16.05
CA PHE A 211 5.11 -11.43 16.48
C PHE A 211 6.02 -11.87 15.34
N THR A 212 5.67 -11.57 14.11
CA THR A 212 6.51 -11.82 12.93
C THR A 212 7.76 -10.94 12.93
N ILE A 213 7.66 -9.70 13.42
CA ILE A 213 8.76 -8.72 13.39
C ILE A 213 10.02 -9.21 14.12
N PRO A 214 9.96 -9.77 15.34
CA PRO A 214 11.14 -10.30 16.03
C PRO A 214 11.83 -11.45 15.28
N LEU A 215 11.14 -12.10 14.36
CA LEU A 215 11.68 -13.24 13.60
C LEU A 215 12.36 -12.82 12.29
N MET A 216 12.20 -11.54 11.88
CA MET A 216 12.82 -11.03 10.65
C MET A 216 14.32 -11.33 10.52
N PRO A 217 15.16 -11.16 11.55
CA PRO A 217 16.59 -11.49 11.45
C PRO A 217 16.86 -12.96 11.13
N LEU A 218 15.98 -13.88 11.55
CA LEU A 218 16.14 -15.30 11.25
C LEU A 218 16.02 -15.60 9.75
N ASN A 219 15.30 -14.77 9.00
CA ASN A 219 15.19 -14.93 7.55
C ASN A 219 16.51 -14.73 6.79
N LEU A 220 17.50 -14.09 7.42
CA LEU A 220 18.84 -13.94 6.83
C LEU A 220 19.65 -15.22 6.86
N VAL A 221 19.36 -16.13 7.80
CA VAL A 221 20.17 -17.33 8.09
C VAL A 221 19.43 -18.65 7.85
N LEU A 222 18.10 -18.64 7.83
CA LEU A 222 17.31 -19.87 7.64
C LEU A 222 17.12 -20.20 6.15
N PRO A 223 17.10 -21.49 5.77
CA PRO A 223 16.67 -21.91 4.44
C PRO A 223 15.22 -21.52 4.16
N LYS A 224 14.88 -21.10 2.92
CA LYS A 224 13.53 -20.63 2.52
C LYS A 224 12.39 -21.56 2.95
N ARG A 225 12.56 -22.89 2.84
CA ARG A 225 11.55 -23.87 3.28
C ARG A 225 11.24 -23.76 4.77
N LEU A 226 12.27 -23.50 5.59
CA LEU A 226 12.10 -23.36 7.04
C LEU A 226 11.52 -22.00 7.39
N GLN A 227 11.90 -20.93 6.66
CA GLN A 227 11.29 -19.61 6.78
C GLN A 227 9.77 -19.68 6.57
N LYS A 228 9.30 -20.24 5.44
CA LYS A 228 7.87 -20.42 5.13
C LYS A 228 7.13 -21.20 6.22
N ARG A 229 7.72 -22.32 6.68
CA ARG A 229 7.10 -23.14 7.73
C ARG A 229 6.99 -22.41 9.06
N LEU A 230 8.02 -21.64 9.43
CA LEU A 230 8.03 -20.84 10.66
C LEU A 230 7.03 -19.68 10.54
N ALA A 231 7.06 -18.94 9.44
CA ALA A 231 6.14 -17.84 9.17
C ALA A 231 4.68 -18.28 9.32
N ARG A 232 4.25 -19.36 8.65
CA ARG A 232 2.87 -19.88 8.77
C ARG A 232 2.47 -20.21 10.21
N ARG A 233 3.39 -20.72 11.04
CA ARG A 233 3.09 -20.99 12.45
C ARG A 233 2.92 -19.73 13.27
N VAL A 234 3.75 -18.73 12.99
CA VAL A 234 3.68 -17.43 13.68
C VAL A 234 2.44 -16.68 13.24
N TRP A 235 2.09 -16.68 11.97
CA TRP A 235 0.84 -16.09 11.50
C TRP A 235 -0.40 -16.71 12.16
N ALA A 236 -0.47 -18.05 12.19
CA ALA A 236 -1.56 -18.72 12.89
C ALA A 236 -1.59 -18.42 14.40
N PHE A 237 -0.45 -18.12 15.00
CA PHE A 237 -0.38 -17.63 16.38
C PHE A 237 -0.84 -16.15 16.48
N ASP A 238 -0.37 -15.29 15.58
CA ASP A 238 -0.78 -13.88 15.50
C ASP A 238 -2.30 -13.76 15.36
N ASP A 239 -2.92 -14.52 14.47
CA ASP A 239 -4.38 -14.50 14.25
C ASP A 239 -5.14 -14.87 15.54
N ARG A 240 -4.70 -15.93 16.22
CA ARG A 240 -5.30 -16.34 17.50
C ARG A 240 -5.16 -15.27 18.58
N MET A 241 -3.99 -14.63 18.64
CA MET A 241 -3.71 -13.57 19.61
C MET A 241 -4.54 -12.31 19.32
N LEU A 242 -4.63 -11.90 18.04
CA LEU A 242 -5.42 -10.76 17.61
C LEU A 242 -6.93 -10.99 17.81
N ALA A 243 -7.41 -12.21 17.59
CA ALA A 243 -8.79 -12.59 17.87
C ALA A 243 -9.10 -12.60 19.38
N ARG A 244 -8.18 -13.14 20.20
CA ARG A 244 -8.36 -13.28 21.65
C ARG A 244 -8.18 -11.98 22.41
N PHE A 245 -7.30 -11.09 21.93
CA PHE A 245 -6.92 -9.84 22.56
C PHE A 245 -7.01 -8.67 21.57
N PRO A 246 -8.20 -8.14 21.27
CA PRO A 246 -8.39 -7.06 20.28
C PRO A 246 -7.59 -5.80 20.55
N SER A 247 -7.24 -5.52 21.82
CA SER A 247 -6.39 -4.39 22.20
C SER A 247 -4.96 -4.45 21.63
N LEU A 248 -4.50 -5.63 21.20
CA LEU A 248 -3.21 -5.81 20.55
C LEU A 248 -3.22 -5.34 19.09
N ARG A 249 -4.38 -5.25 18.43
CA ARG A 249 -4.52 -4.91 17.01
C ARG A 249 -3.79 -3.62 16.66
N LYS A 250 -3.89 -2.58 17.49
CA LYS A 250 -3.17 -1.32 17.28
C LYS A 250 -1.63 -1.46 17.21
N HIS A 251 -1.08 -2.55 17.72
CA HIS A 251 0.36 -2.84 17.70
C HIS A 251 0.75 -3.79 16.55
N ALA A 252 -0.17 -4.15 15.68
CA ALA A 252 0.16 -4.90 14.48
C ALA A 252 1.15 -4.13 13.58
N ARG A 253 1.82 -4.84 12.70
CA ARG A 253 2.74 -4.24 11.73
C ARG A 253 1.99 -3.45 10.67
N SER A 254 0.91 -4.02 10.20
CA SER A 254 0.11 -3.48 9.11
C SER A 254 -1.37 -3.77 9.30
N THR A 255 -2.16 -3.09 8.53
CA THR A 255 -3.60 -3.29 8.41
C THR A 255 -4.01 -3.33 6.95
N PHE A 256 -5.00 -4.13 6.63
CA PHE A 256 -5.78 -3.97 5.43
C PHE A 256 -6.96 -3.04 5.73
N LEU A 257 -7.14 -2.02 4.92
CA LEU A 257 -8.33 -1.18 4.90
C LEU A 257 -9.20 -1.63 3.74
N ILE A 258 -10.46 -1.93 4.00
CA ILE A 258 -11.45 -2.38 3.01
C ILE A 258 -12.55 -1.33 2.99
N LEU A 259 -12.62 -0.57 1.91
CA LEU A 259 -13.48 0.59 1.70
C LEU A 259 -14.55 0.21 0.67
N LYS A 260 -15.83 0.35 1.06
CA LYS A 260 -16.98 -0.01 0.21
C LYS A 260 -18.03 1.09 0.17
#